data_a7cd31eb4e480c91f1dadbdb2288fa93
#
_entry.id   a7cd31eb4e480c91f1dadbdb2288fa93
#
_cell.length_a   1.000
_cell.length_b   1.000
_cell.length_c   1.000
_cell.angle_alpha   90.00
_cell.angle_beta   90.00
_cell.angle_gamma   90.00
#
_symmetry.space_group_name_H-M   'P 1'
#
loop_
_entity.id
_entity.type
_entity.pdbx_description
1 polymer ?
#
loop_
_entity_poly.entity_id
_entity_poly.type
_entity_poly.pdbx_seq_one_letter_code
_entity_poly.pdbx_strand_id
1 'polypeptide(L)'
;MKLTLFLLTICVLTAAPDPRFAFRELDGGRLELRENGAPVFVYNYGPQLKLGVPEDRHRSSYLSPVYTPAGAIVTDDFPADHYHHRGLFWAWPVVETQGKVYDHWMNMTALARTVKTPAVQESPQSASLQADNVWVADGKEIVREALRLTAYPAQKDSRELEVELTLTATSAPVTLRGSREQGKSYGGFSARFAPRQGTIVRADGEVLIKDEDLVPRRWAELEGIYNGKRAVLRITPDPADLNAPYQWCLRNYGFVGASFPGRTASSDGYTLEPGKPLTLKFRVKVTDLP
;
A
#
# COMPACT_ATOMS: atom_id res chain seq x y z
N MET A 1 -5.73 -67.84 -38.73
CA MET A 1 -5.27 -66.45 -38.71
C MET A 1 -6.03 -65.73 -37.60
N LYS A 2 -5.40 -65.46 -36.44
CA LYS A 2 -6.03 -64.78 -35.30
C LYS A 2 -5.70 -63.30 -35.40
N LEU A 3 -6.71 -62.49 -35.58
CA LEU A 3 -6.60 -61.00 -35.63
C LEU A 3 -6.58 -60.44 -34.19
N THR A 4 -5.44 -59.95 -33.73
CA THR A 4 -5.32 -59.28 -32.41
C THR A 4 -5.65 -57.84 -32.60
N LEU A 5 -6.76 -57.38 -32.00
CA LEU A 5 -7.21 -56.00 -32.00
C LEU A 5 -6.45 -55.26 -30.89
N PHE A 6 -5.60 -54.31 -31.27
CA PHE A 6 -4.94 -53.38 -30.30
C PHE A 6 -5.88 -52.22 -30.04
N LEU A 7 -6.41 -52.13 -28.80
CA LEU A 7 -7.13 -50.93 -28.32
C LEU A 7 -6.12 -49.87 -27.94
N LEU A 8 -6.08 -48.77 -28.69
CA LEU A 8 -5.28 -47.59 -28.36
C LEU A 8 -6.10 -46.73 -27.36
N THR A 9 -5.70 -46.74 -26.08
CA THR A 9 -6.30 -45.89 -25.06
C THR A 9 -5.70 -44.46 -25.19
N ILE A 10 -6.49 -43.51 -25.70
CA ILE A 10 -6.10 -42.11 -25.75
C ILE A 10 -6.32 -41.52 -24.34
N CYS A 11 -5.23 -41.31 -23.60
CA CYS A 11 -5.26 -40.47 -22.37
C CYS A 11 -5.43 -39.01 -22.77
N VAL A 12 -6.61 -38.46 -22.60
CA VAL A 12 -6.84 -37.01 -22.68
C VAL A 12 -6.30 -36.40 -21.39
N LEU A 13 -5.12 -35.80 -21.44
CA LEU A 13 -4.63 -34.93 -20.37
C LEU A 13 -5.51 -33.69 -20.36
N THR A 14 -6.46 -33.62 -19.45
CA THR A 14 -7.14 -32.36 -19.14
C THR A 14 -6.15 -31.48 -18.39
N ALA A 15 -5.76 -30.35 -19.00
CA ALA A 15 -5.00 -29.33 -18.30
C ALA A 15 -5.79 -28.90 -17.05
N ALA A 16 -5.12 -28.80 -15.90
CA ALA A 16 -5.75 -28.21 -14.71
C ALA A 16 -6.18 -26.78 -15.06
N PRO A 17 -7.35 -26.32 -14.59
CA PRO A 17 -7.78 -24.94 -14.83
C PRO A 17 -6.73 -23.99 -14.24
N ASP A 18 -6.46 -22.89 -14.94
CA ASP A 18 -5.55 -21.85 -14.47
C ASP A 18 -5.98 -21.39 -13.08
N PRO A 19 -5.03 -21.21 -12.15
CA PRO A 19 -5.34 -20.75 -10.79
C PRO A 19 -6.00 -19.38 -10.86
N ARG A 20 -7.04 -19.13 -10.03
CA ARG A 20 -7.74 -17.87 -9.97
C ARG A 20 -6.80 -16.69 -9.72
N PHE A 21 -5.89 -16.87 -8.76
CA PHE A 21 -4.83 -15.92 -8.44
C PHE A 21 -3.47 -16.46 -8.81
N ALA A 22 -2.61 -15.61 -9.33
CA ALA A 22 -1.22 -15.95 -9.61
C ALA A 22 -0.31 -14.75 -9.32
N PHE A 23 0.78 -14.98 -8.58
CA PHE A 23 1.87 -14.03 -8.46
C PHE A 23 2.88 -14.24 -9.58
N ARG A 24 3.35 -13.15 -10.12
CA ARG A 24 4.40 -13.12 -11.13
C ARG A 24 5.52 -12.20 -10.69
N GLU A 25 6.73 -12.72 -10.65
CA GLU A 25 7.92 -11.90 -10.42
C GLU A 25 8.23 -11.08 -11.68
N LEU A 26 8.52 -9.80 -11.48
CA LEU A 26 8.94 -8.86 -12.50
C LEU A 26 10.35 -8.36 -12.16
N ASP A 27 11.09 -7.90 -13.17
CA ASP A 27 12.42 -7.34 -12.98
C ASP A 27 12.44 -6.17 -11.98
N GLY A 28 13.58 -5.98 -11.30
CA GLY A 28 13.78 -4.86 -10.37
C GLY A 28 13.13 -5.06 -8.99
N GLY A 29 12.88 -6.31 -8.59
CA GLY A 29 12.32 -6.62 -7.27
C GLY A 29 10.86 -6.20 -7.16
N ARG A 30 10.02 -6.72 -8.05
CA ARG A 30 8.58 -6.44 -8.10
C ARG A 30 7.78 -7.74 -8.18
N LEU A 31 6.65 -7.77 -7.51
CA LEU A 31 5.68 -8.87 -7.58
C LEU A 31 4.32 -8.36 -8.07
N GLU A 32 3.88 -8.84 -9.22
CA GLU A 32 2.55 -8.59 -9.76
C GLU A 32 1.58 -9.67 -9.28
N LEU A 33 0.47 -9.29 -8.67
CA LEU A 33 -0.65 -10.19 -8.46
C LEU A 33 -1.63 -10.06 -9.62
N ARG A 34 -2.08 -11.20 -10.13
CA ARG A 34 -3.13 -11.32 -11.15
C ARG A 34 -4.31 -12.13 -10.64
N GLU A 35 -5.54 -11.78 -11.04
CA GLU A 35 -6.75 -12.56 -10.86
C GLU A 35 -7.34 -12.90 -12.23
N ASN A 36 -7.53 -14.19 -12.54
CA ASN A 36 -8.01 -14.67 -13.83
C ASN A 36 -7.23 -14.06 -15.02
N GLY A 37 -5.91 -13.89 -14.87
CA GLY A 37 -5.05 -13.28 -15.87
C GLY A 37 -5.06 -11.74 -15.91
N ALA A 38 -5.98 -11.04 -15.22
CA ALA A 38 -6.02 -9.57 -15.13
C ALA A 38 -5.16 -9.05 -13.95
N PRO A 39 -4.42 -7.93 -14.10
CA PRO A 39 -3.59 -7.41 -13.03
C PRO A 39 -4.44 -6.84 -11.89
N VAL A 40 -3.94 -7.01 -10.65
CA VAL A 40 -4.56 -6.52 -9.41
C VAL A 40 -3.72 -5.41 -8.80
N PHE A 41 -2.46 -5.67 -8.55
CA PHE A 41 -1.47 -4.70 -8.10
C PHE A 41 -0.05 -5.19 -8.40
N VAL A 42 0.90 -4.26 -8.29
CA VAL A 42 2.33 -4.59 -8.22
C VAL A 42 2.87 -4.14 -6.86
N TYR A 43 3.46 -5.06 -6.11
CA TYR A 43 4.23 -4.77 -4.91
C TYR A 43 5.70 -4.58 -5.27
N ASN A 44 6.23 -3.40 -4.99
CA ASN A 44 7.59 -3.01 -5.28
C ASN A 44 8.46 -3.26 -4.04
N TYR A 45 9.09 -4.45 -3.96
CA TYR A 45 9.95 -4.82 -2.84
C TYR A 45 11.41 -4.45 -3.05
N GLY A 46 11.87 -4.32 -4.29
CA GLY A 46 13.17 -3.75 -4.64
C GLY A 46 13.11 -2.22 -4.78
N PRO A 47 14.26 -1.54 -4.71
CA PRO A 47 14.32 -0.10 -4.89
C PRO A 47 13.93 0.29 -6.32
N GLN A 48 12.90 1.12 -6.46
CA GLN A 48 12.44 1.66 -7.73
C GLN A 48 12.91 3.10 -7.89
N LEU A 49 13.25 3.46 -9.12
CA LEU A 49 13.58 4.82 -9.54
C LEU A 49 13.07 5.06 -10.96
N LYS A 50 12.44 6.19 -11.20
CA LYS A 50 11.96 6.58 -12.53
C LYS A 50 13.00 7.45 -13.21
N LEU A 51 13.16 7.27 -14.52
CA LEU A 51 14.05 8.11 -15.33
C LEU A 51 13.72 9.60 -15.16
N GLY A 52 14.73 10.41 -14.90
CA GLY A 52 14.60 11.85 -14.68
C GLY A 52 14.26 12.26 -13.25
N VAL A 53 14.12 11.30 -12.35
CA VAL A 53 13.98 11.55 -10.90
C VAL A 53 15.36 11.49 -10.24
N PRO A 54 15.67 12.35 -9.25
CA PRO A 54 16.93 12.29 -8.52
C PRO A 54 17.19 10.91 -7.89
N GLU A 55 18.43 10.42 -7.96
CA GLU A 55 18.80 9.07 -7.49
C GLU A 55 18.49 8.83 -6.01
N ASP A 56 18.57 9.87 -5.19
CA ASP A 56 18.25 9.82 -3.77
C ASP A 56 16.75 9.65 -3.48
N ARG A 57 15.90 9.58 -4.50
CA ARG A 57 14.44 9.37 -4.39
C ARG A 57 14.00 7.94 -4.67
N HIS A 58 14.92 6.98 -4.79
CA HIS A 58 14.55 5.58 -4.89
C HIS A 58 13.78 5.10 -3.65
N ARG A 59 12.79 4.23 -3.82
CA ARG A 59 11.98 3.68 -2.73
C ARG A 59 11.60 2.23 -3.00
N SER A 60 11.47 1.45 -1.93
CA SER A 60 10.88 0.11 -1.90
C SER A 60 9.69 0.05 -0.92
N SER A 61 9.04 -1.09 -0.84
CA SER A 61 7.95 -1.38 0.12
C SER A 61 6.71 -0.51 -0.08
N TYR A 62 6.11 -0.61 -1.29
CA TYR A 62 4.86 0.07 -1.63
C TYR A 62 4.15 -0.64 -2.79
N LEU A 63 2.85 -0.31 -3.01
CA LEU A 63 2.06 -0.85 -4.11
C LEU A 63 1.86 0.21 -5.19
N SER A 64 2.32 -0.06 -6.40
CA SER A 64 2.01 0.72 -7.60
C SER A 64 2.43 -0.06 -8.85
N PRO A 65 1.58 -0.13 -9.88
CA PRO A 65 0.19 0.34 -9.91
C PRO A 65 -0.79 -0.55 -9.10
N VAL A 66 -1.95 0.02 -8.77
CA VAL A 66 -3.13 -0.69 -8.26
C VAL A 66 -4.25 -0.54 -9.29
N TYR A 67 -4.93 -1.66 -9.59
CA TYR A 67 -5.92 -1.74 -10.65
C TYR A 67 -7.31 -2.01 -10.08
N THR A 68 -8.34 -1.42 -10.71
CA THR A 68 -9.73 -1.85 -10.49
C THR A 68 -10.01 -3.15 -11.25
N PRO A 69 -11.14 -3.85 -10.98
CA PRO A 69 -11.54 -5.02 -11.76
C PRO A 69 -11.62 -4.79 -13.27
N ALA A 70 -12.09 -3.61 -13.72
CA ALA A 70 -12.11 -3.24 -15.15
C ALA A 70 -10.75 -2.76 -15.68
N GLY A 71 -9.69 -2.78 -14.87
CA GLY A 71 -8.32 -2.45 -15.27
C GLY A 71 -8.00 -0.96 -15.31
N ALA A 72 -8.75 -0.10 -14.60
CA ALA A 72 -8.31 1.28 -14.39
C ALA A 72 -7.12 1.31 -13.42
N ILE A 73 -6.05 2.04 -13.76
CA ILE A 73 -4.93 2.32 -12.86
C ILE A 73 -5.33 3.51 -12.00
N VAL A 74 -5.47 3.31 -10.69
CA VAL A 74 -5.95 4.36 -9.78
C VAL A 74 -4.83 5.03 -8.98
N THR A 75 -3.62 4.48 -9.01
CA THR A 75 -2.47 5.01 -8.24
C THR A 75 -1.37 5.55 -9.15
N ASP A 76 -0.64 6.56 -8.67
CA ASP A 76 0.53 7.17 -9.34
C ASP A 76 1.84 6.77 -8.66
N ASP A 77 2.93 6.82 -9.40
CA ASP A 77 4.27 6.57 -8.92
C ASP A 77 5.24 7.62 -9.46
N PHE A 78 5.99 8.26 -8.56
CA PHE A 78 6.88 9.38 -8.86
C PHE A 78 6.16 10.55 -9.57
N PRO A 79 5.06 11.09 -9.00
CA PRO A 79 4.43 12.26 -9.57
C PRO A 79 5.40 13.46 -9.57
N ALA A 80 5.39 14.25 -10.64
CA ALA A 80 6.37 15.32 -10.83
C ALA A 80 6.31 16.42 -9.75
N ASP A 81 5.16 16.62 -9.13
CA ASP A 81 4.95 17.57 -8.03
C ASP A 81 5.46 17.07 -6.67
N HIS A 82 5.54 15.72 -6.47
CA HIS A 82 5.93 15.09 -5.20
C HIS A 82 6.63 13.76 -5.47
N TYR A 83 7.88 13.76 -5.88
CA TYR A 83 8.64 12.54 -6.21
C TYR A 83 8.70 11.50 -5.09
N HIS A 84 8.47 11.89 -3.85
CA HIS A 84 8.44 10.97 -2.70
C HIS A 84 7.08 10.26 -2.52
N HIS A 85 6.00 10.69 -3.18
CA HIS A 85 4.75 9.95 -3.15
C HIS A 85 4.81 8.71 -4.04
N ARG A 86 4.19 7.63 -3.57
CA ARG A 86 4.07 6.35 -4.27
C ARG A 86 2.63 5.88 -4.22
N GLY A 87 2.22 4.96 -5.03
CA GLY A 87 0.87 4.42 -5.05
C GLY A 87 0.19 4.30 -3.69
N LEU A 88 0.09 3.10 -3.12
CA LEU A 88 -0.24 2.90 -1.70
C LEU A 88 1.07 2.72 -0.95
N PHE A 89 1.33 3.55 0.03
CA PHE A 89 2.57 3.55 0.79
C PHE A 89 2.35 4.00 2.23
N TRP A 90 3.32 3.74 3.08
CA TRP A 90 3.34 4.16 4.48
C TRP A 90 4.69 4.76 4.80
N ALA A 91 4.66 5.89 5.47
CA ALA A 91 5.87 6.65 5.78
C ALA A 91 5.61 7.68 6.88
N TRP A 92 6.68 8.09 7.54
CA TRP A 92 6.64 9.10 8.60
C TRP A 92 7.71 10.18 8.37
N PRO A 93 7.32 11.46 8.42
CA PRO A 93 8.27 12.57 8.24
C PRO A 93 9.20 12.75 9.44
N VAL A 94 8.82 12.24 10.62
CA VAL A 94 9.65 12.31 11.81
C VAL A 94 9.75 10.92 12.43
N VAL A 95 10.96 10.38 12.38
CA VAL A 95 11.36 9.12 13.03
C VAL A 95 12.50 9.45 13.99
N GLU A 96 12.21 9.47 15.28
CA GLU A 96 13.16 9.91 16.30
C GLU A 96 13.67 8.72 17.11
N THR A 97 14.98 8.57 17.22
CA THR A 97 15.63 7.55 18.06
C THR A 97 17.00 8.02 18.52
N GLN A 98 17.37 7.69 19.75
CA GLN A 98 18.69 8.01 20.34
C GLN A 98 19.08 9.50 20.19
N GLY A 99 18.11 10.42 20.33
CA GLY A 99 18.34 11.86 20.21
C GLY A 99 18.52 12.38 18.78
N LYS A 100 18.36 11.54 17.75
CA LYS A 100 18.42 11.92 16.35
C LYS A 100 17.06 11.83 15.69
N VAL A 101 16.82 12.71 14.70
CA VAL A 101 15.60 12.75 13.89
C VAL A 101 15.94 12.37 12.46
N TYR A 102 15.15 11.45 11.91
CA TYR A 102 15.27 10.95 10.55
C TYR A 102 13.97 11.18 9.78
N ASP A 103 14.07 11.29 8.46
CA ASP A 103 12.95 11.45 7.55
C ASP A 103 12.76 10.17 6.73
N HIS A 104 11.67 9.46 6.99
CA HIS A 104 11.22 8.30 6.22
C HIS A 104 10.17 8.67 5.16
N TRP A 105 9.56 9.86 5.27
CA TRP A 105 8.56 10.36 4.32
C TRP A 105 9.21 10.73 2.98
N MET A 106 10.23 11.58 3.04
CA MET A 106 11.00 11.97 1.86
C MET A 106 11.94 10.86 1.38
N ASN A 107 12.07 9.78 2.17
CA ASN A 107 12.99 8.67 1.92
C ASN A 107 14.45 9.11 1.81
N MET A 108 14.89 9.99 2.71
CA MET A 108 16.22 10.59 2.68
C MET A 108 17.16 10.02 3.73
N THR A 109 16.75 9.95 4.98
CA THR A 109 17.62 9.59 6.11
C THR A 109 17.19 8.33 6.84
N ALA A 110 15.93 7.88 6.65
CA ALA A 110 15.47 6.56 7.04
C ALA A 110 14.88 5.85 5.80
N LEU A 111 15.42 4.69 5.47
CA LEU A 111 15.07 3.95 4.25
C LEU A 111 14.48 2.58 4.60
N ALA A 112 13.30 2.26 4.05
CA ALA A 112 12.79 0.89 4.09
C ALA A 112 13.53 0.01 3.08
N ARG A 113 13.89 -1.20 3.50
CA ARG A 113 14.51 -2.23 2.65
C ARG A 113 13.85 -3.57 2.92
N THR A 114 13.48 -4.28 1.87
CA THR A 114 13.02 -5.67 1.99
C THR A 114 14.21 -6.60 2.23
N VAL A 115 14.10 -7.47 3.21
CA VAL A 115 15.20 -8.36 3.64
C VAL A 115 15.40 -9.52 2.68
N LYS A 116 14.29 -10.05 2.14
CA LYS A 116 14.28 -11.19 1.19
C LYS A 116 13.06 -11.09 0.29
N THR A 117 13.04 -11.85 -0.81
CA THR A 117 11.86 -11.99 -1.67
C THR A 117 10.63 -12.33 -0.81
N PRO A 118 9.51 -11.61 -0.98
CA PRO A 118 8.30 -11.86 -0.22
C PRO A 118 7.75 -13.28 -0.40
N ALA A 119 7.23 -13.86 0.68
CA ALA A 119 6.52 -15.13 0.61
C ALA A 119 5.09 -14.90 0.10
N VAL A 120 4.61 -15.79 -0.78
CA VAL A 120 3.27 -15.70 -1.37
C VAL A 120 2.46 -16.95 -1.09
N GLN A 121 1.14 -16.77 -0.98
CA GLN A 121 0.15 -17.84 -0.87
C GLN A 121 -1.03 -17.54 -1.79
N GLU A 122 -1.47 -18.54 -2.52
CA GLU A 122 -2.55 -18.44 -3.49
C GLU A 122 -3.62 -19.48 -3.19
N SER A 123 -4.87 -19.08 -3.24
CA SER A 123 -6.04 -19.95 -3.12
C SER A 123 -7.19 -19.38 -3.97
N PRO A 124 -8.26 -20.14 -4.23
CA PRO A 124 -9.44 -19.62 -4.91
C PRO A 124 -10.14 -18.50 -4.13
N GLN A 125 -9.96 -18.43 -2.80
CA GLN A 125 -10.64 -17.49 -1.90
C GLN A 125 -9.84 -16.22 -1.62
N SER A 126 -8.51 -16.26 -1.79
CA SER A 126 -7.63 -15.11 -1.56
C SER A 126 -6.21 -15.37 -2.09
N ALA A 127 -5.50 -14.29 -2.33
CA ALA A 127 -4.04 -14.33 -2.49
C ALA A 127 -3.39 -13.41 -1.46
N SER A 128 -2.29 -13.84 -0.87
CA SER A 128 -1.55 -13.01 0.09
C SER A 128 -0.05 -13.03 -0.18
N LEU A 129 0.61 -11.92 0.17
CA LEU A 129 2.05 -11.84 0.28
C LEU A 129 2.45 -11.40 1.67
N GLN A 130 3.62 -11.85 2.12
CA GLN A 130 4.26 -11.45 3.36
C GLN A 130 5.68 -10.97 3.05
N ALA A 131 6.02 -9.78 3.49
CA ALA A 131 7.34 -9.19 3.33
C ALA A 131 7.92 -8.79 4.68
N ASP A 132 9.18 -9.16 4.89
CA ASP A 132 9.98 -8.71 6.04
C ASP A 132 10.84 -7.53 5.55
N ASN A 133 10.61 -6.37 6.12
CA ASN A 133 11.33 -5.15 5.82
C ASN A 133 12.07 -4.65 7.06
N VAL A 134 13.11 -3.85 6.84
CA VAL A 134 13.81 -3.11 7.89
C VAL A 134 13.91 -1.64 7.50
N TRP A 135 13.80 -0.76 8.50
CA TRP A 135 14.14 0.64 8.30
C TRP A 135 15.57 0.88 8.76
N VAL A 136 16.35 1.46 7.86
CA VAL A 136 17.78 1.70 8.08
C VAL A 136 18.03 3.20 8.16
N ALA A 137 18.68 3.65 9.24
CA ALA A 137 19.12 5.01 9.43
C ALA A 137 20.58 5.00 9.93
N ASP A 138 21.46 5.85 9.37
CA ASP A 138 22.89 5.86 9.65
C ASP A 138 23.55 4.46 9.57
N GLY A 139 23.10 3.64 8.60
CA GLY A 139 23.60 2.26 8.41
C GLY A 139 23.13 1.24 9.44
N LYS A 140 22.24 1.59 10.36
CA LYS A 140 21.71 0.71 11.39
C LYS A 140 20.24 0.42 11.18
N GLU A 141 19.83 -0.82 11.44
CA GLU A 141 18.42 -1.18 11.49
C GLU A 141 17.79 -0.59 12.76
N ILE A 142 16.76 0.25 12.60
CA ILE A 142 16.06 0.91 13.70
C ILE A 142 14.65 0.36 13.92
N VAL A 143 13.98 -0.11 12.86
CA VAL A 143 12.65 -0.72 12.93
C VAL A 143 12.63 -1.97 12.06
N ARG A 144 12.00 -3.03 12.55
CA ARG A 144 11.54 -4.17 11.76
C ARG A 144 10.08 -3.95 11.39
N GLU A 145 9.77 -4.18 10.13
CA GLU A 145 8.44 -4.07 9.58
C GLU A 145 8.03 -5.40 8.97
N ALA A 146 6.97 -6.02 9.48
CA ALA A 146 6.33 -7.15 8.83
C ALA A 146 5.07 -6.64 8.11
N LEU A 147 5.05 -6.79 6.80
CA LEU A 147 3.92 -6.49 5.94
C LEU A 147 3.17 -7.76 5.59
N ARG A 148 1.84 -7.73 5.71
CA ARG A 148 0.95 -8.71 5.11
C ARG A 148 -0.07 -8.00 4.23
N LEU A 149 -0.14 -8.43 2.96
CA LEU A 149 -1.16 -7.98 2.01
C LEU A 149 -2.03 -9.17 1.65
N THR A 150 -3.34 -8.98 1.68
CA THR A 150 -4.31 -10.00 1.24
C THR A 150 -5.25 -9.37 0.22
N ALA A 151 -5.39 -10.00 -0.94
CA ALA A 151 -6.35 -9.65 -1.97
C ALA A 151 -7.48 -10.66 -2.00
N TYR A 152 -8.71 -10.18 -1.98
CA TYR A 152 -9.90 -10.99 -2.14
C TYR A 152 -10.39 -11.00 -3.59
N PRO A 153 -11.17 -12.01 -3.99
CA PRO A 153 -11.76 -12.06 -5.31
C PRO A 153 -12.59 -10.81 -5.63
N ALA A 154 -12.45 -10.32 -6.86
CA ALA A 154 -13.33 -9.27 -7.34
C ALA A 154 -14.80 -9.70 -7.23
N GLN A 155 -15.64 -8.83 -6.69
CA GLN A 155 -17.07 -8.99 -6.59
C GLN A 155 -17.71 -7.95 -7.51
N LYS A 156 -18.15 -8.40 -8.69
CA LYS A 156 -18.71 -7.55 -9.74
C LYS A 156 -17.70 -6.47 -10.17
N ASP A 157 -17.85 -5.27 -9.70
CA ASP A 157 -17.11 -4.04 -10.04
C ASP A 157 -16.16 -3.57 -8.94
N SER A 158 -15.99 -4.34 -7.86
CA SER A 158 -15.11 -3.95 -6.76
C SER A 158 -14.19 -5.07 -6.30
N ARG A 159 -13.06 -4.68 -5.71
CA ARG A 159 -12.11 -5.57 -5.04
C ARG A 159 -11.66 -4.97 -3.73
N GLU A 160 -11.47 -5.83 -2.74
CA GLU A 160 -10.91 -5.45 -1.44
C GLU A 160 -9.49 -6.02 -1.29
N LEU A 161 -8.63 -5.19 -0.70
CA LEU A 161 -7.30 -5.55 -0.24
C LEU A 161 -7.24 -5.27 1.27
N GLU A 162 -6.60 -6.16 2.02
CA GLU A 162 -6.23 -5.91 3.42
C GLU A 162 -4.73 -5.69 3.51
N VAL A 163 -4.34 -4.67 4.26
CA VAL A 163 -2.95 -4.31 4.53
C VAL A 163 -2.76 -4.35 6.03
N GLU A 164 -1.86 -5.21 6.50
CA GLU A 164 -1.46 -5.29 7.89
C GLU A 164 0.03 -4.95 8.01
N LEU A 165 0.33 -3.93 8.80
CA LEU A 165 1.68 -3.44 9.08
C LEU A 165 2.00 -3.69 10.54
N THR A 166 3.03 -4.50 10.83
CA THR A 166 3.53 -4.69 12.18
C THR A 166 4.92 -4.08 12.30
N LEU A 167 5.04 -3.06 13.15
CA LEU A 167 6.27 -2.30 13.37
C LEU A 167 6.83 -2.61 14.74
N THR A 168 8.14 -2.89 14.82
CA THR A 168 8.83 -3.16 16.09
C THR A 168 10.19 -2.46 16.10
N ALA A 169 10.47 -1.64 17.10
CA ALA A 169 11.80 -1.07 17.27
C ALA A 169 12.84 -2.18 17.50
N THR A 170 14.05 -2.05 16.96
CA THR A 170 15.09 -3.10 17.07
C THR A 170 15.80 -3.10 18.40
N SER A 171 16.57 -2.07 18.72
CA SER A 171 17.45 -2.04 19.88
C SER A 171 17.20 -0.87 20.84
N ALA A 172 16.57 0.20 20.36
CA ALA A 172 16.24 1.38 21.15
C ALA A 172 14.82 1.84 20.77
N PRO A 173 14.11 2.57 21.67
CA PRO A 173 12.82 3.14 21.34
C PRO A 173 12.89 4.03 20.09
N VAL A 174 11.84 3.98 19.28
CA VAL A 174 11.69 4.79 18.05
C VAL A 174 10.36 5.53 18.10
N THR A 175 10.40 6.85 18.12
CA THR A 175 9.17 7.67 18.13
C THR A 175 8.79 8.09 16.72
N LEU A 176 7.58 7.75 16.33
CA LEU A 176 6.96 8.14 15.07
C LEU A 176 6.09 9.38 15.29
N ARG A 177 6.23 10.37 14.40
CA ARG A 177 5.39 11.57 14.41
C ARG A 177 4.93 11.91 13.00
N GLY A 178 3.76 12.52 12.90
CA GLY A 178 3.31 13.19 11.69
C GLY A 178 4.11 14.47 11.41
N SER A 179 3.79 15.14 10.31
CA SER A 179 4.41 16.43 9.94
C SER A 179 4.29 17.43 11.08
N ARG A 180 5.37 18.17 11.32
CA ARG A 180 5.41 19.28 12.28
C ARG A 180 5.02 20.62 11.67
N GLU A 181 4.72 20.66 10.37
CA GLU A 181 4.23 21.87 9.73
C GLU A 181 2.92 22.32 10.40
N GLN A 182 2.77 23.64 10.54
CA GLN A 182 1.56 24.22 11.15
C GLN A 182 0.31 23.76 10.39
N GLY A 183 -0.69 23.27 11.14
CA GLY A 183 -1.97 22.83 10.58
C GLY A 183 -1.91 21.50 9.80
N LYS A 184 -0.77 20.77 9.81
CA LYS A 184 -0.62 19.48 9.12
C LYS A 184 -0.20 18.38 10.09
N SER A 185 -0.49 17.13 9.73
CA SER A 185 -0.07 15.96 10.50
C SER A 185 0.02 14.71 9.60
N TYR A 186 0.40 14.90 8.32
CA TYR A 186 0.57 13.74 7.43
C TYR A 186 1.69 12.81 7.94
N GLY A 187 1.53 11.54 7.67
CA GLY A 187 2.40 10.45 8.11
C GLY A 187 1.55 9.25 8.51
N GLY A 188 1.91 8.06 8.05
CA GLY A 188 1.13 6.84 8.16
C GLY A 188 0.79 6.24 6.81
N PHE A 189 -0.38 5.59 6.67
CA PHE A 189 -0.80 4.92 5.45
C PHE A 189 -1.45 5.88 4.46
N SER A 190 -0.96 5.90 3.22
CA SER A 190 -1.33 6.92 2.24
C SER A 190 -1.54 6.35 0.84
N ALA A 191 -2.38 7.03 0.05
CA ALA A 191 -2.56 6.80 -1.38
C ALA A 191 -2.22 8.06 -2.18
N ARG A 192 -1.38 7.92 -3.20
CA ARG A 192 -1.21 8.89 -4.26
C ARG A 192 -1.95 8.41 -5.51
N PHE A 193 -2.84 9.24 -6.04
CA PHE A 193 -3.73 8.89 -7.13
C PHE A 193 -3.16 9.26 -8.49
N ALA A 194 -3.40 8.40 -9.49
CA ALA A 194 -3.02 8.62 -10.88
C ALA A 194 -3.62 9.91 -11.45
N PRO A 195 -3.04 10.47 -12.53
CA PRO A 195 -3.65 11.56 -13.29
C PRO A 195 -5.08 11.21 -13.70
N ARG A 196 -6.01 12.15 -13.48
CA ARG A 196 -7.46 11.93 -13.64
C ARG A 196 -8.20 13.22 -13.89
N GLN A 197 -9.46 13.08 -14.29
CA GLN A 197 -10.44 14.16 -14.39
C GLN A 197 -11.54 13.98 -13.34
N GLY A 198 -12.27 15.03 -13.02
CA GLY A 198 -13.45 14.96 -12.16
C GLY A 198 -13.17 14.47 -10.75
N THR A 199 -12.11 14.97 -10.10
CA THR A 199 -11.74 14.58 -8.73
C THR A 199 -12.85 14.89 -7.73
N ILE A 200 -13.28 13.88 -6.95
CA ILE A 200 -14.18 14.02 -5.83
C ILE A 200 -13.56 13.30 -4.62
N VAL A 201 -13.24 14.04 -3.56
CA VAL A 201 -12.81 13.48 -2.28
C VAL A 201 -14.01 13.37 -1.36
N ARG A 202 -14.18 12.22 -0.70
CA ARG A 202 -15.20 12.01 0.33
C ARG A 202 -14.58 11.44 1.58
N ALA A 203 -15.12 11.84 2.73
CA ALA A 203 -14.80 11.25 4.01
C ALA A 203 -16.08 11.10 4.83
N ASP A 204 -16.32 9.91 5.43
CA ASP A 204 -17.54 9.56 6.17
C ASP A 204 -18.87 9.87 5.43
N GLY A 205 -18.84 9.84 4.08
CA GLY A 205 -20.01 10.13 3.23
C GLY A 205 -20.14 11.60 2.80
N GLU A 206 -19.38 12.50 3.39
CA GLU A 206 -19.37 13.93 3.03
C GLU A 206 -18.44 14.19 1.84
N VAL A 207 -18.89 14.97 0.87
CA VAL A 207 -18.06 15.48 -0.23
C VAL A 207 -17.26 16.68 0.28
N LEU A 208 -15.95 16.63 0.16
CA LEU A 208 -15.07 17.70 0.58
C LEU A 208 -14.91 18.74 -0.53
N ILE A 209 -15.24 20.00 -0.23
CA ILE A 209 -15.12 21.12 -1.17
C ILE A 209 -13.74 21.79 -1.13
N LYS A 210 -12.92 21.45 -0.15
CA LYS A 210 -11.54 21.94 0.06
C LYS A 210 -10.68 20.84 0.68
N ASP A 211 -9.38 21.05 0.64
CA ASP A 211 -8.41 20.20 1.35
C ASP A 211 -8.69 20.19 2.85
N GLU A 212 -8.48 19.05 3.50
CA GLU A 212 -8.73 18.86 4.92
C GLU A 212 -7.49 18.27 5.61
N ASP A 213 -7.19 18.78 6.81
CA ASP A 213 -6.14 18.29 7.71
C ASP A 213 -6.68 18.10 9.12
N LEU A 214 -6.11 17.15 9.85
CA LEU A 214 -6.29 16.94 11.28
C LEU A 214 -7.74 16.61 11.71
N VAL A 215 -8.66 16.39 10.78
CA VAL A 215 -10.04 16.02 11.11
C VAL A 215 -10.11 14.50 11.27
N PRO A 216 -10.63 13.99 12.40
CA PRO A 216 -10.85 12.57 12.58
C PRO A 216 -11.97 12.07 11.66
N ARG A 217 -11.70 11.01 10.89
CA ARG A 217 -12.65 10.35 9.98
C ARG A 217 -12.47 8.84 10.06
N ARG A 218 -13.56 8.09 9.90
CA ARG A 218 -13.52 6.62 9.91
C ARG A 218 -12.95 6.04 8.61
N TRP A 219 -13.17 6.74 7.49
CA TRP A 219 -12.65 6.38 6.18
C TRP A 219 -12.61 7.59 5.26
N ALA A 220 -11.78 7.50 4.23
CA ALA A 220 -11.77 8.48 3.15
C ALA A 220 -11.56 7.79 1.79
N GLU A 221 -12.04 8.43 0.73
CA GLU A 221 -11.93 7.95 -0.64
C GLU A 221 -11.70 9.09 -1.62
N LEU A 222 -11.15 8.73 -2.78
CA LEU A 222 -11.06 9.63 -3.90
C LEU A 222 -11.60 8.94 -5.16
N GLU A 223 -12.54 9.61 -5.80
CA GLU A 223 -13.13 9.24 -7.07
C GLU A 223 -12.55 10.09 -8.19
N GLY A 224 -12.42 9.53 -9.39
CA GLY A 224 -12.00 10.23 -10.59
C GLY A 224 -12.22 9.42 -11.87
N ILE A 225 -11.96 10.04 -13.01
CA ILE A 225 -12.00 9.41 -14.32
C ILE A 225 -10.54 9.16 -14.76
N TYR A 226 -10.13 7.91 -14.78
CA TYR A 226 -8.79 7.44 -15.10
C TYR A 226 -8.76 6.85 -16.51
N ASN A 227 -8.18 7.57 -17.49
CA ASN A 227 -8.17 7.16 -18.90
C ASN A 227 -9.57 6.75 -19.41
N GLY A 228 -10.59 7.57 -19.10
CA GLY A 228 -11.97 7.33 -19.54
C GLY A 228 -12.76 6.34 -18.68
N LYS A 229 -12.17 5.73 -17.65
CA LYS A 229 -12.85 4.82 -16.71
C LYS A 229 -13.07 5.54 -15.38
N ARG A 230 -14.33 5.62 -14.94
CA ARG A 230 -14.67 6.21 -13.65
C ARG A 230 -14.45 5.19 -12.54
N ALA A 231 -13.68 5.56 -11.53
CA ALA A 231 -13.33 4.66 -10.44
C ALA A 231 -13.10 5.40 -9.13
N VAL A 232 -13.18 4.66 -8.03
CA VAL A 232 -12.92 5.15 -6.67
C VAL A 232 -12.00 4.19 -5.93
N LEU A 233 -11.09 4.75 -5.12
CA LEU A 233 -10.33 4.00 -4.12
C LEU A 233 -10.65 4.56 -2.74
N ARG A 234 -11.08 3.68 -1.83
CA ARG A 234 -11.36 3.97 -0.42
C ARG A 234 -10.32 3.32 0.48
N ILE A 235 -9.90 4.05 1.51
CA ILE A 235 -9.09 3.54 2.62
C ILE A 235 -9.95 3.58 3.88
N THR A 236 -10.01 2.45 4.59
CA THR A 236 -10.70 2.31 5.88
C THR A 236 -9.73 1.69 6.89
N PRO A 237 -9.21 2.44 7.85
CA PRO A 237 -8.47 1.87 8.98
C PRO A 237 -9.35 0.92 9.79
N ASP A 238 -8.75 -0.07 10.48
CA ASP A 238 -9.48 -0.91 11.42
C ASP A 238 -9.95 -0.04 12.61
N PRO A 239 -11.23 -0.07 12.97
CA PRO A 239 -11.73 0.69 14.12
C PRO A 239 -11.15 0.23 15.46
N ALA A 240 -10.54 -0.95 15.52
CA ALA A 240 -9.85 -1.47 16.70
C ALA A 240 -8.38 -1.00 16.79
N ASP A 241 -7.85 -0.36 15.74
CA ASP A 241 -6.50 0.18 15.76
C ASP A 241 -6.36 1.29 16.80
N LEU A 242 -5.14 1.40 17.33
CA LEU A 242 -4.79 2.48 18.24
C LEU A 242 -4.99 3.85 17.55
N ASN A 243 -5.58 4.80 18.27
CA ASN A 243 -5.91 6.16 17.80
C ASN A 243 -7.00 6.24 16.71
N ALA A 244 -7.76 5.16 16.46
CA ALA A 244 -8.95 5.25 15.60
C ALA A 244 -10.08 6.07 16.29
N PRO A 245 -10.86 6.91 15.55
CA PRO A 245 -10.70 7.23 14.14
C PRO A 245 -9.49 8.12 13.88
N TYR A 246 -8.73 7.79 12.83
CA TYR A 246 -7.52 8.54 12.50
C TYR A 246 -7.84 9.96 12.02
N GLN A 247 -6.91 10.87 12.26
CA GLN A 247 -6.86 12.15 11.56
C GLN A 247 -6.41 11.90 10.12
N TRP A 248 -6.81 12.80 9.22
CA TRP A 248 -6.52 12.63 7.80
C TRP A 248 -5.80 13.83 7.21
N CYS A 249 -5.06 13.56 6.15
CA CYS A 249 -4.54 14.55 5.22
C CYS A 249 -5.19 14.26 3.86
N LEU A 250 -6.14 15.09 3.44
CA LEU A 250 -6.94 14.92 2.24
C LEU A 250 -6.71 16.08 1.28
N ARG A 251 -6.34 15.76 0.02
CA ARG A 251 -5.95 16.75 -0.99
C ARG A 251 -6.65 16.51 -2.31
N ASN A 252 -7.30 17.52 -2.83
CA ASN A 252 -7.98 17.45 -4.14
C ASN A 252 -7.01 17.22 -5.31
N TYR A 253 -5.72 17.55 -5.17
CA TYR A 253 -4.74 17.23 -6.21
C TYR A 253 -4.49 15.70 -6.34
N GLY A 254 -4.96 14.89 -5.39
CA GLY A 254 -4.89 13.43 -5.48
C GLY A 254 -4.03 12.77 -4.42
N PHE A 255 -4.28 13.14 -3.16
CA PHE A 255 -3.65 12.49 -2.02
C PHE A 255 -4.68 12.23 -0.93
N VAL A 256 -4.68 11.01 -0.40
CA VAL A 256 -5.50 10.56 0.73
C VAL A 256 -4.59 9.84 1.71
N GLY A 257 -4.41 10.38 2.91
CA GLY A 257 -3.55 9.81 3.94
C GLY A 257 -4.24 9.68 5.30
N ALA A 258 -4.28 8.45 5.84
CA ALA A 258 -4.66 8.15 7.21
C ALA A 258 -3.45 8.44 8.12
N SER A 259 -3.53 9.51 8.88
CA SER A 259 -2.41 10.01 9.71
C SER A 259 -2.32 9.22 11.02
N PHE A 260 -1.24 8.48 11.21
CA PHE A 260 -0.91 7.84 12.47
C PHE A 260 0.45 8.37 12.98
N PRO A 261 0.60 8.69 14.23
CA PRO A 261 -0.39 8.68 15.32
C PRO A 261 -1.36 9.86 15.29
N GLY A 262 -1.27 10.74 14.32
CA GLY A 262 -1.98 12.01 14.31
C GLY A 262 -1.34 13.02 15.29
N ARG A 263 -2.07 14.08 15.57
CA ARG A 263 -1.64 15.12 16.52
C ARG A 263 -2.77 15.43 17.50
N THR A 264 -2.51 15.31 18.79
CA THR A 264 -3.43 15.69 19.86
C THR A 264 -2.78 16.77 20.74
N ALA A 265 -3.56 17.39 21.61
CA ALA A 265 -3.05 18.39 22.57
C ALA A 265 -2.07 17.78 23.58
N SER A 266 -2.19 16.47 23.86
CA SER A 266 -1.39 15.76 24.86
C SER A 266 -0.28 14.90 24.26
N SER A 267 -0.34 14.58 22.95
CA SER A 267 0.65 13.73 22.30
C SER A 267 0.75 14.05 20.82
N ASP A 268 1.95 14.25 20.33
CA ASP A 268 2.26 14.45 18.94
C ASP A 268 3.09 13.29 18.36
N GLY A 269 3.14 12.15 19.04
CA GLY A 269 3.92 11.00 18.60
C GLY A 269 3.49 9.68 19.23
N TYR A 270 4.01 8.58 18.66
CA TYR A 270 3.90 7.22 19.19
C TYR A 270 5.29 6.58 19.27
N THR A 271 5.63 6.03 20.42
CA THR A 271 6.93 5.38 20.61
C THR A 271 6.82 3.87 20.48
N LEU A 272 7.50 3.34 19.46
CA LEU A 272 7.75 1.91 19.31
C LEU A 272 8.79 1.48 20.35
N GLU A 273 8.47 0.50 21.16
CA GLU A 273 9.39 -0.08 22.12
C GLU A 273 10.02 -1.37 21.57
N PRO A 274 11.31 -1.67 21.87
CA PRO A 274 11.90 -2.95 21.53
C PRO A 274 11.09 -4.12 22.08
N GLY A 275 10.81 -5.11 21.22
CA GLY A 275 10.05 -6.31 21.59
C GLY A 275 8.54 -6.11 21.78
N LYS A 276 8.01 -4.89 21.59
CA LYS A 276 6.56 -4.61 21.63
C LYS A 276 6.07 -4.19 20.24
N PRO A 277 5.44 -5.09 19.47
CA PRO A 277 4.96 -4.75 18.14
C PRO A 277 3.75 -3.82 18.19
N LEU A 278 3.71 -2.85 17.28
CA LEU A 278 2.53 -2.10 16.90
C LEU A 278 1.98 -2.69 15.60
N THR A 279 0.72 -3.07 15.57
CA THR A 279 0.05 -3.50 14.33
C THR A 279 -1.00 -2.48 13.93
N LEU A 280 -0.95 -2.05 12.66
CA LEU A 280 -1.92 -1.16 12.01
C LEU A 280 -2.56 -1.91 10.84
N LYS A 281 -3.88 -1.81 10.72
CA LYS A 281 -4.65 -2.54 9.69
C LYS A 281 -5.49 -1.58 8.87
N PHE A 282 -5.49 -1.82 7.55
CA PHE A 282 -6.24 -1.01 6.61
C PHE A 282 -6.96 -1.91 5.61
N ARG A 283 -8.21 -1.58 5.32
CA ARG A 283 -8.93 -2.11 4.17
C ARG A 283 -8.90 -1.07 3.05
N VAL A 284 -8.46 -1.51 1.88
CA VAL A 284 -8.47 -0.71 0.66
C VAL A 284 -9.47 -1.33 -0.30
N LYS A 285 -10.48 -0.55 -0.70
CA LYS A 285 -11.48 -0.98 -1.68
C LYS A 285 -11.34 -0.15 -2.95
N VAL A 286 -11.15 -0.83 -4.09
CA VAL A 286 -11.19 -0.22 -5.41
C VAL A 286 -12.49 -0.62 -6.10
N THR A 287 -13.17 0.33 -6.76
CA THR A 287 -14.47 0.10 -7.39
C THR A 287 -14.54 0.82 -8.72
N ASP A 288 -14.96 0.11 -9.76
CA ASP A 288 -15.36 0.70 -11.03
C ASP A 288 -16.77 1.30 -10.89
N LEU A 289 -16.96 2.50 -11.40
CA LEU A 289 -18.23 3.21 -11.36
C LEU A 289 -18.82 3.30 -12.79
N PRO A 290 -20.17 3.36 -12.91
CA PRO A 290 -20.82 3.50 -14.20
C PRO A 290 -20.51 4.81 -14.92
#